data_db8273bccc574abd2fcb20bdf3f7f9f1
#
_entry.id   db8273bccc574abd2fcb20bdf3f7f9f1
#
_cell.length_a   1.000
_cell.length_b   1.000
_cell.length_c   1.000
_cell.angle_alpha   90.00
_cell.angle_beta   90.00
_cell.angle_gamma   90.00
#
_symmetry.space_group_name_H-M   'P 1'
#
loop_
_entity.id
_entity.type
_entity.pdbx_description
1 polymer ?
#
loop_
_entity_poly.entity_id
_entity_poly.type
_entity_poly.pdbx_seq_one_letter_code
_entity_poly.pdbx_strand_id
1 'polypeptide(L)'
;DPREPQAFARAHRRLDALVHRLRHGGAPYPETLQPEAIDESDFRSSFTREQYHAVVRKAQEYIRAGDIFQVVPSQRLSVPFTARPVDVYRALRALNPSPYMYFLDTGSTQVVGSSPEILARLQHTDKGEGTVTVRPIAGTRPRGKTVEEDNALEAELLADPKERAEHLMLI
;
A
#
# COMPACT_ATOMS: atom_id res chain seq x y z
N ASP A 1 -4.31 28.52 15.16
CA ASP A 1 -3.21 29.50 15.29
C ASP A 1 -2.82 29.60 16.77
N PRO A 2 -1.56 29.38 17.17
CA PRO A 2 -1.10 29.49 18.56
C PRO A 2 -1.19 30.92 19.13
N ARG A 3 -1.38 31.94 18.28
CA ARG A 3 -1.54 33.32 18.67
C ARG A 3 -2.96 33.69 19.11
N GLU A 4 -3.93 32.81 18.86
CA GLU A 4 -5.31 33.03 19.34
C GLU A 4 -5.38 32.87 20.86
N PRO A 5 -6.02 33.79 21.61
CA PRO A 5 -6.05 33.77 23.08
C PRO A 5 -6.62 32.48 23.70
N GLN A 6 -7.46 31.76 22.99
CA GLN A 6 -8.10 30.52 23.48
C GLN A 6 -7.63 29.24 22.73
N ALA A 7 -6.61 29.34 21.87
CA ALA A 7 -6.15 28.20 21.06
C ALA A 7 -5.72 27.01 21.91
N PHE A 8 -4.98 27.27 22.98
CA PHE A 8 -4.51 26.23 23.90
C PHE A 8 -5.69 25.55 24.63
N ALA A 9 -6.60 26.32 25.20
CA ALA A 9 -7.76 25.76 25.89
C ALA A 9 -8.68 24.95 24.97
N ARG A 10 -8.83 25.38 23.73
CA ARG A 10 -9.59 24.67 22.70
C ARG A 10 -8.92 23.36 22.31
N ALA A 11 -7.60 23.36 22.13
CA ALA A 11 -6.82 22.17 21.84
C ALA A 11 -6.90 21.15 22.99
N HIS A 12 -6.77 21.64 24.23
CA HIS A 12 -6.85 20.79 25.42
C HIS A 12 -8.22 20.09 25.54
N ARG A 13 -9.31 20.84 25.37
CA ARG A 13 -10.66 20.24 25.36
C ARG A 13 -10.84 19.17 24.29
N ARG A 14 -10.25 19.36 23.09
CA ARG A 14 -10.30 18.36 22.01
C ARG A 14 -9.53 17.09 22.37
N LEU A 15 -8.37 17.23 23.01
CA LEU A 15 -7.60 16.10 23.50
C LEU A 15 -8.34 15.36 24.61
N ASP A 16 -8.90 16.07 25.57
CA ASP A 16 -9.69 15.44 26.66
C ASP A 16 -10.89 14.68 26.11
N ALA A 17 -11.61 15.25 25.14
CA ALA A 17 -12.73 14.58 24.49
C ALA A 17 -12.27 13.31 23.74
N LEU A 18 -11.13 13.36 23.07
CA LEU A 18 -10.55 12.19 22.39
C LEU A 18 -10.16 11.11 23.40
N VAL A 19 -9.46 11.48 24.47
CA VAL A 19 -9.07 10.55 25.54
C VAL A 19 -10.30 9.91 26.19
N HIS A 20 -11.35 10.71 26.44
CA HIS A 20 -12.60 10.18 26.96
C HIS A 20 -13.24 9.16 26.00
N ARG A 21 -13.28 9.45 24.69
CA ARG A 21 -13.80 8.51 23.68
C ARG A 21 -12.99 7.22 23.62
N LEU A 22 -11.66 7.30 23.70
CA LEU A 22 -10.78 6.12 23.68
C LEU A 22 -10.95 5.24 24.94
N ARG A 23 -11.22 5.86 26.09
CA ARG A 23 -11.38 5.12 27.36
C ARG A 23 -12.78 4.54 27.54
N HIS A 24 -13.82 5.18 27.03
CA HIS A 24 -15.21 4.85 27.32
C HIS A 24 -16.04 4.51 26.06
N GLY A 25 -15.52 4.82 24.88
CA GLY A 25 -16.14 4.48 23.60
C GLY A 25 -15.87 3.03 23.25
N GLY A 26 -16.64 2.10 23.78
CA GLY A 26 -16.69 0.75 23.25
C GLY A 26 -17.38 0.79 21.88
N ALA A 27 -16.64 0.62 20.80
CA ALA A 27 -17.28 0.26 19.55
C ALA A 27 -17.89 -1.13 19.73
N PRO A 28 -19.18 -1.33 19.49
CA PRO A 28 -19.74 -2.67 19.51
C PRO A 28 -18.96 -3.50 18.51
N TYR A 29 -18.46 -4.66 18.95
CA TYR A 29 -17.91 -5.64 18.03
C TYR A 29 -18.98 -5.95 16.99
N PRO A 30 -18.67 -5.89 15.70
CA PRO A 30 -19.66 -6.23 14.70
C PRO A 30 -20.12 -7.66 14.93
N GLU A 31 -21.43 -7.88 14.77
CA GLU A 31 -21.98 -9.21 14.55
C GLU A 31 -21.15 -9.89 13.46
N THR A 32 -21.01 -11.20 13.57
CA THR A 32 -20.24 -12.02 12.63
C THR A 32 -20.61 -11.65 11.20
N LEU A 33 -19.65 -11.10 10.44
CA LEU A 33 -19.87 -10.81 9.04
C LEU A 33 -20.25 -12.12 8.32
N GLN A 34 -21.41 -12.14 7.70
CA GLN A 34 -21.77 -13.23 6.82
C GLN A 34 -20.86 -13.12 5.58
N PRO A 35 -20.09 -14.16 5.25
CA PRO A 35 -19.25 -14.10 4.07
C PRO A 35 -20.15 -14.07 2.83
N GLU A 36 -20.20 -12.96 2.12
CA GLU A 36 -20.69 -12.91 0.74
C GLU A 36 -19.59 -13.49 -0.16
N ALA A 37 -19.92 -14.50 -0.92
CA ALA A 37 -19.02 -15.02 -1.92
C ALA A 37 -18.91 -13.99 -3.06
N ILE A 38 -17.73 -13.41 -3.24
CA ILE A 38 -17.40 -12.52 -4.36
C ILE A 38 -16.64 -13.38 -5.37
N ASP A 39 -17.12 -13.43 -6.59
CA ASP A 39 -16.50 -14.11 -7.73
C ASP A 39 -15.66 -13.11 -8.54
N GLU A 40 -14.72 -13.62 -9.33
CA GLU A 40 -13.91 -12.78 -10.24
C GLU A 40 -14.78 -12.03 -11.25
N SER A 41 -15.91 -12.57 -11.65
CA SER A 41 -16.87 -11.95 -12.56
C SER A 41 -17.60 -10.72 -12.00
N ASP A 42 -17.58 -10.53 -10.67
CA ASP A 42 -18.18 -9.37 -10.01
C ASP A 42 -17.32 -8.11 -10.15
N PHE A 43 -16.03 -8.29 -10.47
CA PHE A 43 -15.11 -7.18 -10.63
C PHE A 43 -15.26 -6.50 -11.99
N ARG A 44 -15.33 -5.19 -11.97
CA ARG A 44 -15.34 -4.34 -13.17
C ARG A 44 -14.01 -3.63 -13.29
N SER A 45 -13.29 -3.90 -14.38
CA SER A 45 -12.05 -3.19 -14.71
C SER A 45 -12.35 -1.84 -15.36
N SER A 46 -11.47 -0.85 -15.10
CA SER A 46 -11.48 0.45 -15.79
C SER A 46 -11.03 0.37 -17.25
N PHE A 47 -10.47 -0.76 -17.69
CA PHE A 47 -10.02 -1.02 -19.05
C PHE A 47 -10.50 -2.37 -19.53
N THR A 48 -10.78 -2.51 -20.83
CA THR A 48 -10.78 -3.82 -21.46
C THR A 48 -9.34 -4.30 -21.66
N ARG A 49 -9.17 -5.58 -21.94
CA ARG A 49 -7.87 -6.16 -22.25
C ARG A 49 -7.18 -5.45 -23.41
N GLU A 50 -7.93 -5.18 -24.47
CA GLU A 50 -7.44 -4.51 -25.69
C GLU A 50 -7.01 -3.07 -25.41
N GLN A 51 -7.79 -2.34 -24.61
CA GLN A 51 -7.46 -0.99 -24.18
C GLN A 51 -6.19 -0.98 -23.33
N TYR A 52 -6.03 -1.91 -22.38
CA TYR A 52 -4.84 -2.01 -21.57
C TYR A 52 -3.60 -2.34 -22.41
N HIS A 53 -3.72 -3.28 -23.38
CA HIS A 53 -2.64 -3.57 -24.32
C HIS A 53 -2.27 -2.35 -25.17
N ALA A 54 -3.23 -1.50 -25.54
CA ALA A 54 -2.94 -0.27 -26.27
C ALA A 54 -2.14 0.73 -25.42
N VAL A 55 -2.48 0.87 -24.12
CA VAL A 55 -1.72 1.68 -23.15
C VAL A 55 -0.29 1.18 -23.04
N VAL A 56 -0.08 -0.14 -22.91
CA VAL A 56 1.26 -0.74 -22.84
C VAL A 56 2.08 -0.47 -24.11
N ARG A 57 1.47 -0.65 -25.29
CA ARG A 57 2.15 -0.35 -26.58
C ARG A 57 2.56 1.12 -26.67
N LYS A 58 1.66 2.03 -26.23
CA LYS A 58 1.97 3.47 -26.22
C LYS A 58 3.09 3.82 -25.25
N ALA A 59 3.11 3.21 -24.08
CA ALA A 59 4.20 3.34 -23.11
C ALA A 59 5.55 2.88 -23.71
N GLN A 60 5.56 1.75 -24.42
CA GLN A 60 6.76 1.25 -25.11
C GLN A 60 7.25 2.21 -26.22
N GLU A 61 6.35 2.90 -26.90
CA GLU A 61 6.73 3.93 -27.89
C GLU A 61 7.45 5.10 -27.22
N TYR A 62 6.95 5.61 -26.09
CA TYR A 62 7.60 6.68 -25.33
C TYR A 62 9.00 6.29 -24.83
N ILE A 63 9.15 5.02 -24.37
CA ILE A 63 10.47 4.51 -23.96
C ILE A 63 11.44 4.46 -25.17
N ARG A 64 10.97 3.95 -26.33
CA ARG A 64 11.82 3.90 -27.54
C ARG A 64 12.17 5.28 -28.09
N ALA A 65 11.29 6.27 -27.92
CA ALA A 65 11.53 7.65 -28.31
C ALA A 65 12.51 8.38 -27.37
N GLY A 66 12.76 7.83 -26.18
CA GLY A 66 13.59 8.46 -25.16
C GLY A 66 12.84 9.51 -24.32
N ASP A 67 11.52 9.59 -24.44
CA ASP A 67 10.68 10.52 -23.67
C ASP A 67 10.61 10.14 -22.20
N ILE A 68 10.63 8.83 -21.91
CA ILE A 68 10.62 8.25 -20.57
C ILE A 68 11.51 7.01 -20.52
N PHE A 69 12.01 6.65 -19.37
CA PHE A 69 12.76 5.40 -19.15
C PHE A 69 11.95 4.35 -18.38
N GLN A 70 10.92 4.77 -17.65
CA GLN A 70 9.99 3.90 -16.91
C GLN A 70 8.60 4.50 -16.83
N VAL A 71 7.59 3.64 -16.83
CA VAL A 71 6.20 3.99 -16.50
C VAL A 71 5.49 2.76 -15.97
N VAL A 72 4.61 2.95 -14.99
CA VAL A 72 3.78 1.90 -14.41
C VAL A 72 2.33 2.11 -14.83
N PRO A 73 1.83 1.44 -15.87
CA PRO A 73 0.41 1.44 -16.21
C PRO A 73 -0.38 0.75 -15.10
N SER A 74 -1.56 1.25 -14.81
CA SER A 74 -2.43 0.67 -13.79
C SER A 74 -3.86 0.50 -14.30
N GLN A 75 -4.57 -0.45 -13.71
CA GLN A 75 -6.02 -0.58 -13.88
C GLN A 75 -6.70 -0.57 -12.51
N ARG A 76 -7.91 -0.06 -12.46
CA ARG A 76 -8.76 -0.12 -11.27
C ARG A 76 -9.78 -1.23 -11.44
N LEU A 77 -9.83 -2.12 -10.47
CA LEU A 77 -10.91 -3.08 -10.32
C LEU A 77 -11.92 -2.55 -9.30
N SER A 78 -13.18 -2.65 -9.61
CA SER A 78 -14.27 -2.19 -8.75
C SER A 78 -15.28 -3.32 -8.55
N VAL A 79 -15.74 -3.47 -7.33
CA VAL A 79 -16.74 -4.46 -6.94
C VAL A 79 -17.74 -3.78 -5.98
N PRO A 80 -19.04 -4.08 -6.05
CA PRO A 80 -19.98 -3.68 -5.02
C PRO A 80 -19.53 -4.20 -3.66
N PHE A 81 -19.62 -3.36 -2.63
CA PHE A 81 -19.11 -3.68 -1.32
C PHE A 81 -20.09 -3.22 -0.23
N THR A 82 -20.55 -4.13 0.59
CA THR A 82 -21.58 -3.90 1.62
C THR A 82 -21.01 -3.84 3.03
N ALA A 83 -19.84 -4.46 3.27
CA ALA A 83 -19.22 -4.45 4.59
C ALA A 83 -18.57 -3.08 4.90
N ARG A 84 -18.34 -2.81 6.18
CA ARG A 84 -17.68 -1.56 6.58
C ARG A 84 -16.21 -1.58 6.18
N PRO A 85 -15.66 -0.50 5.62
CA PRO A 85 -14.25 -0.44 5.21
C PRO A 85 -13.26 -0.77 6.34
N VAL A 86 -13.59 -0.46 7.59
CA VAL A 86 -12.75 -0.84 8.74
C VAL A 86 -12.67 -2.36 8.94
N ASP A 87 -13.67 -3.12 8.53
CA ASP A 87 -13.65 -4.58 8.63
C ASP A 87 -12.77 -5.18 7.52
N VAL A 88 -12.67 -4.53 6.36
CA VAL A 88 -11.66 -4.85 5.33
C VAL A 88 -10.26 -4.66 5.91
N TYR A 89 -10.01 -3.52 6.57
CA TYR A 89 -8.72 -3.28 7.23
C TYR A 89 -8.38 -4.39 8.25
N ARG A 90 -9.36 -4.80 9.05
CA ARG A 90 -9.18 -5.85 10.06
C ARG A 90 -8.90 -7.22 9.44
N ALA A 91 -9.62 -7.56 8.37
CA ALA A 91 -9.37 -8.80 7.62
C ALA A 91 -7.98 -8.76 6.96
N LEU A 92 -7.63 -7.66 6.30
CA LEU A 92 -6.32 -7.48 5.69
C LEU A 92 -5.18 -7.58 6.71
N ARG A 93 -5.36 -7.02 7.90
CA ARG A 93 -4.40 -7.14 9.00
C ARG A 93 -4.18 -8.58 9.46
N ALA A 94 -5.20 -9.43 9.38
CA ALA A 94 -5.09 -10.84 9.75
C ALA A 94 -4.49 -11.69 8.62
N LEU A 95 -4.87 -11.40 7.36
CA LEU A 95 -4.47 -12.19 6.19
C LEU A 95 -3.09 -11.82 5.65
N ASN A 96 -2.77 -10.53 5.64
CA ASN A 96 -1.54 -10.01 5.06
C ASN A 96 -0.98 -8.86 5.92
N PRO A 97 -0.51 -9.16 7.14
CA PRO A 97 0.06 -8.15 8.03
C PRO A 97 1.31 -7.53 7.41
N SER A 98 1.42 -6.21 7.53
CA SER A 98 2.55 -5.43 7.02
C SER A 98 2.99 -4.42 8.07
N PRO A 99 4.27 -3.99 8.08
CA PRO A 99 4.73 -2.91 8.94
C PRO A 99 4.05 -1.56 8.70
N TYR A 100 3.51 -1.36 7.50
CA TYR A 100 2.89 -0.10 7.05
C TYR A 100 1.43 -0.30 6.67
N MET A 101 0.63 -0.62 7.66
CA MET A 101 -0.82 -0.70 7.49
C MET A 101 -1.47 0.64 7.80
N TYR A 102 -2.47 1.02 7.00
CA TYR A 102 -3.19 2.27 7.22
C TYR A 102 -4.67 2.14 6.89
N PHE A 103 -5.45 2.93 7.60
CA PHE A 103 -6.87 3.19 7.34
C PHE A 103 -7.07 4.71 7.38
N LEU A 104 -7.38 5.30 6.24
CA LEU A 104 -7.60 6.73 6.11
C LEU A 104 -9.06 6.99 5.77
N ASP A 105 -9.71 7.82 6.56
CA ASP A 105 -11.08 8.28 6.31
C ASP A 105 -11.06 9.77 5.98
N THR A 106 -11.44 10.11 4.74
CA THR A 106 -11.53 11.49 4.25
C THR A 106 -12.97 11.99 4.22
N GLY A 107 -13.91 11.25 4.79
CA GLY A 107 -15.35 11.55 4.81
C GLY A 107 -16.09 10.97 3.60
N SER A 108 -15.69 11.33 2.39
CA SER A 108 -16.29 10.82 1.15
C SER A 108 -15.63 9.53 0.63
N THR A 109 -14.41 9.26 1.05
CA THR A 109 -13.61 8.12 0.59
C THR A 109 -12.80 7.56 1.76
N GLN A 110 -12.72 6.24 1.84
CA GLN A 110 -11.86 5.55 2.79
C GLN A 110 -10.81 4.77 2.03
N VAL A 111 -9.57 4.86 2.51
CA VAL A 111 -8.42 4.18 1.91
C VAL A 111 -7.87 3.17 2.91
N VAL A 112 -7.81 1.92 2.49
CA VAL A 112 -7.27 0.82 3.27
C VAL A 112 -6.05 0.25 2.57
N GLY A 113 -4.95 0.11 3.28
CA GLY A 113 -3.74 -0.42 2.68
C GLY A 113 -2.88 -1.22 3.64
N SER A 114 -2.09 -2.12 3.04
CA SER A 114 -1.06 -2.91 3.68
C SER A 114 0.17 -2.88 2.78
N SER A 115 1.11 -1.97 3.06
CA SER A 115 2.32 -1.82 2.26
C SER A 115 3.48 -2.58 2.90
N PRO A 116 4.14 -3.49 2.18
CA PRO A 116 5.31 -4.21 2.69
C PRO A 116 6.60 -3.38 2.61
N GLU A 117 6.58 -2.28 1.88
CA GLU A 117 7.77 -1.56 1.44
C GLU A 117 7.72 -0.09 1.81
N ILE A 118 8.90 0.48 2.11
CA ILE A 118 9.11 1.91 2.30
C ILE A 118 9.51 2.55 0.97
N LEU A 119 9.00 3.74 0.69
CA LEU A 119 9.53 4.59 -0.38
C LEU A 119 10.87 5.19 0.04
N ALA A 120 10.88 5.87 1.18
CA ALA A 120 12.07 6.39 1.82
C ALA A 120 11.85 6.50 3.33
N ARG A 121 12.91 6.28 4.12
CA ARG A 121 12.88 6.42 5.58
C ARG A 121 14.03 7.29 6.04
N LEU A 122 13.73 8.35 6.77
CA LEU A 122 14.70 9.16 7.48
C LEU A 122 14.75 8.73 8.95
N GLN A 123 15.92 8.38 9.43
CA GLN A 123 16.18 8.10 10.84
C GLN A 123 17.24 9.08 11.35
N HIS A 124 16.98 9.68 12.50
CA HIS A 124 17.97 10.49 13.20
C HIS A 124 18.69 9.64 14.25
N THR A 125 20.00 9.76 14.31
CA THR A 125 20.80 9.22 15.40
C THR A 125 20.73 10.15 16.61
N ASP A 126 21.11 9.66 17.78
CA ASP A 126 21.21 10.48 19.00
C ASP A 126 22.21 11.65 18.86
N LYS A 127 23.08 11.60 17.86
CA LYS A 127 24.03 12.66 17.51
C LYS A 127 23.49 13.70 16.54
N GLY A 128 22.21 13.58 16.13
CA GLY A 128 21.57 14.50 15.20
C GLY A 128 21.87 14.25 13.71
N GLU A 129 22.65 13.21 13.40
CA GLU A 129 22.90 12.81 12.00
C GLU A 129 21.66 12.11 11.43
N GLY A 130 21.27 12.47 10.20
CA GLY A 130 20.16 11.87 9.50
C GLY A 130 20.64 10.79 8.54
N THR A 131 20.10 9.57 8.66
CA THR A 131 20.29 8.49 7.68
C THR A 131 19.03 8.31 6.85
N VAL A 132 19.15 8.47 5.52
CA VAL A 132 18.07 8.18 4.57
C VAL A 132 18.25 6.76 4.06
N THR A 133 17.22 5.93 4.20
CA THR A 133 17.18 4.58 3.66
C THR A 133 16.18 4.54 2.52
N VAL A 134 16.60 4.08 1.36
CA VAL A 134 15.76 3.75 0.19
C VAL A 134 15.93 2.26 -0.08
N ARG A 135 14.84 1.55 -0.35
CA ARG A 135 14.86 0.12 -0.67
C ARG A 135 14.08 -0.12 -1.96
N PRO A 136 14.66 0.18 -3.12
CA PRO A 136 14.03 -0.16 -4.38
C PRO A 136 13.99 -1.69 -4.50
N ILE A 137 12.80 -2.23 -4.73
CA ILE A 137 12.58 -3.66 -4.96
C ILE A 137 12.16 -3.83 -6.40
N ALA A 138 12.93 -4.61 -7.16
CA ALA A 138 12.60 -4.99 -8.52
C ALA A 138 12.79 -6.50 -8.68
N GLY A 139 11.86 -7.11 -9.41
CA GLY A 139 11.86 -8.54 -9.66
C GLY A 139 11.28 -9.37 -8.52
N THR A 140 10.66 -10.47 -8.89
CA THR A 140 10.06 -11.41 -7.94
C THR A 140 10.20 -12.86 -8.44
N ARG A 141 10.25 -13.79 -7.51
CA ARG A 141 10.09 -15.23 -7.76
C ARG A 141 9.06 -15.78 -6.77
N PRO A 142 8.34 -16.83 -7.13
CA PRO A 142 7.49 -17.54 -6.16
C PRO A 142 8.36 -18.10 -5.02
N ARG A 143 7.75 -18.30 -3.86
CA ARG A 143 8.44 -18.96 -2.75
C ARG A 143 8.65 -20.44 -3.05
N GLY A 144 9.82 -20.94 -2.73
CA GLY A 144 10.13 -22.37 -2.83
C GLY A 144 9.29 -23.21 -1.84
N LYS A 145 8.99 -24.42 -2.19
CA LYS A 145 8.30 -25.38 -1.31
C LYS A 145 9.23 -25.98 -0.25
N THR A 146 10.54 -25.97 -0.51
CA THR A 146 11.61 -26.37 0.41
C THR A 146 12.63 -25.24 0.54
N VAL A 147 13.49 -25.31 1.54
CA VAL A 147 14.56 -24.33 1.75
C VAL A 147 15.54 -24.34 0.58
N GLU A 148 15.85 -25.51 0.05
CA GLU A 148 16.76 -25.69 -1.08
C GLU A 148 16.20 -25.07 -2.37
N GLU A 149 14.90 -25.28 -2.63
CA GLU A 149 14.19 -24.69 -3.77
C GLU A 149 14.12 -23.16 -3.62
N ASP A 150 13.84 -22.64 -2.43
CA ASP A 150 13.76 -21.22 -2.16
C ASP A 150 15.12 -20.53 -2.37
N ASN A 151 16.19 -21.12 -1.88
CA ASN A 151 17.56 -20.62 -2.10
C ASN A 151 17.96 -20.67 -3.58
N ALA A 152 17.51 -21.68 -4.34
CA ALA A 152 17.76 -21.73 -5.77
C ALA A 152 17.03 -20.62 -6.53
N LEU A 153 15.77 -20.34 -6.18
CA LEU A 153 14.98 -19.24 -6.74
C LEU A 153 15.55 -17.86 -6.39
N GLU A 154 16.08 -17.68 -5.18
CA GLU A 154 16.82 -16.48 -4.80
C GLU A 154 18.07 -16.29 -5.66
N ALA A 155 18.88 -17.32 -5.82
CA ALA A 155 20.09 -17.29 -6.66
C ALA A 155 19.76 -16.98 -8.12
N GLU A 156 18.67 -17.57 -8.66
CA GLU A 156 18.18 -17.29 -10.01
C GLU A 156 17.77 -15.82 -10.15
N LEU A 157 17.01 -15.28 -9.20
CA LEU A 157 16.56 -13.87 -9.20
C LEU A 157 17.76 -12.93 -9.22
N LEU A 158 18.73 -13.17 -8.37
CA LEU A 158 19.95 -12.34 -8.25
C LEU A 158 20.86 -12.42 -9.51
N ALA A 159 20.77 -13.52 -10.24
CA ALA A 159 21.54 -13.73 -11.49
C ALA A 159 20.82 -13.20 -12.73
N ASP A 160 19.51 -12.94 -12.68
CA ASP A 160 18.70 -12.53 -13.83
C ASP A 160 19.14 -11.12 -14.33
N PRO A 161 19.65 -10.99 -15.59
CA PRO A 161 20.12 -9.71 -16.09
C PRO A 161 19.03 -8.67 -16.22
N LYS A 162 17.80 -9.07 -16.53
CA LYS A 162 16.65 -8.17 -16.69
C LYS A 162 16.26 -7.57 -15.34
N GLU A 163 16.11 -8.42 -14.31
CA GLU A 163 15.75 -7.98 -12.96
C GLU A 163 16.84 -7.09 -12.33
N ARG A 164 18.10 -7.41 -12.61
CA ARG A 164 19.23 -6.57 -12.20
C ARG A 164 19.23 -5.21 -12.90
N ALA A 165 18.94 -5.17 -14.21
CA ALA A 165 18.84 -3.91 -14.95
C ALA A 165 17.71 -3.02 -14.43
N GLU A 166 16.53 -3.62 -14.09
CA GLU A 166 15.42 -2.90 -13.49
C GLU A 166 15.79 -2.35 -12.10
N HIS A 167 16.47 -3.13 -11.28
CA HIS A 167 16.94 -2.67 -9.98
C HIS A 167 17.92 -1.51 -10.09
N LEU A 168 18.90 -1.59 -10.99
CA LEU A 168 19.88 -0.53 -11.22
C LEU A 168 19.24 0.76 -11.76
N MET A 169 18.16 0.64 -12.51
CA MET A 169 17.42 1.80 -13.02
C MET A 169 16.71 2.56 -11.87
N LEU A 170 16.35 1.88 -10.79
CA LEU A 170 15.65 2.47 -9.64
C LEU A 170 16.59 3.14 -8.61
N ILE A 171 17.91 2.93 -8.72
CA ILE A 171 18.95 3.51 -7.86
C ILE A 171 19.53 4.78 -8.51
#